data_95581644dcb2b6a8d97c62b9af07a2ff
#
_entry.id   95581644dcb2b6a8d97c62b9af07a2ff
#
_cell.length_a   1.000
_cell.length_b   1.000
_cell.length_c   1.000
_cell.angle_alpha   90.00
_cell.angle_beta   90.00
_cell.angle_gamma   90.00
#
_symmetry.space_group_name_H-M   'P 1'
#
loop_
_entity.id
_entity.type
_entity.pdbx_description
1 polymer ?
#
loop_
_entity_poly.entity_id
_entity_poly.type
_entity_poly.pdbx_seq_one_letter_code
_entity_poly.pdbx_strand_id
1 'polypeptide(L)'
;IDYCHTGEVRKVDSEAIKKQLVANNIVLLSNLGYSPSGEVFNLTVEEVASSTAIGLEADKLLIYSSEAGILDDAGAAISQLNAEEAQLLIAEKINSNGLDRQLRNLELGTKACKGGVKRSQVISYAEDGALLTELFTRDGAGTLITQENYEQIRHANSDDVDSILELIQPLEKEGVLLPRSRELLENEIRQFTVIEREGMIIACGALYPQEDNSGELACVATHPDYRKKNMGQSILEQIEKNAKKAGLDSLFVLTTKTPHWFMERGFAQSDLSSLPETKKSLYNYQRNSKIFVKSL
;
A
#
# COMPACT_ATOMS: atom_id res chain seq x y z
N ILE A 1 -31.71 21.78 21.27
CA ILE A 1 -30.59 21.83 22.22
C ILE A 1 -29.78 23.06 21.89
N ASP A 2 -29.58 23.94 22.87
CA ASP A 2 -28.73 25.12 22.75
C ASP A 2 -27.27 24.68 23.05
N TYR A 3 -26.40 24.73 22.04
CA TYR A 3 -24.98 24.42 22.19
C TYR A 3 -24.12 25.64 22.61
N CYS A 4 -24.77 26.73 22.95
CA CYS A 4 -24.15 28.01 23.36
C CYS A 4 -23.11 28.48 22.32
N HIS A 5 -21.85 28.63 22.74
CA HIS A 5 -20.76 29.06 21.87
C HIS A 5 -19.97 27.91 21.24
N THR A 6 -20.58 26.74 21.06
CA THR A 6 -20.00 25.65 20.27
C THR A 6 -20.50 25.77 18.86
N GLY A 7 -19.59 25.80 17.89
CA GLY A 7 -19.88 25.96 16.46
C GLY A 7 -19.28 24.87 15.59
N GLU A 8 -19.61 24.92 14.32
CA GLU A 8 -19.05 24.10 13.26
C GLU A 8 -18.33 24.98 12.24
N VAL A 9 -17.28 24.46 11.60
CA VAL A 9 -16.52 25.18 10.58
C VAL A 9 -17.34 25.30 9.30
N ARG A 10 -17.77 26.52 8.96
CA ARG A 10 -18.51 26.80 7.73
C ARG A 10 -17.61 27.16 6.55
N LYS A 11 -16.52 27.89 6.84
CA LYS A 11 -15.59 28.41 5.82
C LYS A 11 -14.23 28.66 6.44
N VAL A 12 -13.19 28.32 5.69
CA VAL A 12 -11.80 28.70 5.97
C VAL A 12 -11.38 29.74 4.93
N ASP A 13 -10.72 30.81 5.35
CA ASP A 13 -10.12 31.78 4.43
C ASP A 13 -8.79 31.25 3.90
N SER A 14 -8.89 30.31 2.96
CA SER A 14 -7.73 29.64 2.35
C SER A 14 -6.82 30.61 1.62
N GLU A 15 -7.37 31.68 1.01
CA GLU A 15 -6.59 32.69 0.29
C GLU A 15 -5.70 33.50 1.23
N ALA A 16 -6.22 33.90 2.38
CA ALA A 16 -5.43 34.58 3.39
C ALA A 16 -4.29 33.72 3.92
N ILE A 17 -4.57 32.41 4.16
CA ILE A 17 -3.57 31.45 4.61
C ILE A 17 -2.51 31.24 3.49
N LYS A 18 -2.91 31.00 2.25
CA LYS A 18 -2.00 30.83 1.11
C LYS A 18 -1.04 32.01 0.94
N LYS A 19 -1.52 33.26 1.12
CA LYS A 19 -0.68 34.47 1.08
C LYS A 19 0.44 34.44 2.14
N GLN A 20 0.13 33.99 3.35
CA GLN A 20 1.13 33.86 4.40
C GLN A 20 2.14 32.77 4.10
N LEU A 21 1.69 31.61 3.60
CA LEU A 21 2.57 30.48 3.23
C LEU A 21 3.51 30.86 2.08
N VAL A 22 3.03 31.56 1.04
CA VAL A 22 3.87 32.06 -0.07
C VAL A 22 4.92 33.05 0.43
N ALA A 23 4.61 33.81 1.48
CA ALA A 23 5.58 34.70 2.14
C ALA A 23 6.55 33.96 3.06
N ASN A 24 6.61 32.62 3.03
CA ASN A 24 7.41 31.75 3.91
C ASN A 24 7.07 31.88 5.41
N ASN A 25 5.85 32.25 5.74
CA ASN A 25 5.38 32.26 7.12
C ASN A 25 4.80 30.91 7.51
N ILE A 26 4.93 30.58 8.80
CA ILE A 26 4.18 29.48 9.43
C ILE A 26 2.87 30.04 9.93
N VAL A 27 1.74 29.43 9.57
CA VAL A 27 0.41 29.85 9.99
C VAL A 27 -0.07 28.98 11.15
N LEU A 28 -0.30 29.61 12.31
CA LEU A 28 -0.92 28.97 13.46
C LEU A 28 -2.41 29.31 13.48
N LEU A 29 -3.24 28.26 13.55
CA LEU A 29 -4.69 28.39 13.67
C LEU A 29 -5.13 27.93 15.05
N SER A 30 -6.01 28.72 15.68
CA SER A 30 -6.70 28.33 16.91
C SER A 30 -7.99 27.56 16.55
N ASN A 31 -8.58 26.92 17.56
CA ASN A 31 -9.89 26.28 17.46
C ASN A 31 -11.04 27.29 17.72
N LEU A 32 -10.86 28.57 17.40
CA LEU A 32 -11.87 29.59 17.48
C LEU A 32 -12.35 30.02 16.12
N GLY A 33 -13.67 30.13 15.96
CA GLY A 33 -14.31 30.68 14.78
C GLY A 33 -15.10 31.93 15.08
N TYR A 34 -15.38 32.71 14.03
CA TYR A 34 -16.18 33.92 14.12
C TYR A 34 -17.40 33.83 13.22
N SER A 35 -18.56 34.21 13.74
CA SER A 35 -19.73 34.37 12.88
C SER A 35 -19.62 35.66 12.05
N PRO A 36 -20.42 35.83 11.00
CA PRO A 36 -20.52 37.11 10.29
C PRO A 36 -20.91 38.28 11.16
N SER A 37 -21.60 38.05 12.28
CA SER A 37 -21.98 39.04 13.28
C SER A 37 -20.85 39.36 14.29
N GLY A 38 -19.71 38.67 14.23
CA GLY A 38 -18.57 38.86 15.09
C GLY A 38 -18.61 38.07 16.42
N GLU A 39 -19.56 37.17 16.58
CA GLU A 39 -19.62 36.27 17.74
C GLU A 39 -18.54 35.20 17.64
N VAL A 40 -17.96 34.85 18.79
CA VAL A 40 -16.88 33.86 18.88
C VAL A 40 -17.45 32.48 19.24
N PHE A 41 -17.02 31.44 18.53
CA PHE A 41 -17.41 30.07 18.77
C PHE A 41 -16.20 29.18 18.98
N ASN A 42 -16.32 28.24 19.92
CA ASN A 42 -15.39 27.15 20.08
C ASN A 42 -15.66 26.09 18.99
N LEU A 43 -14.64 25.73 18.27
CA LEU A 43 -14.66 24.69 17.22
C LEU A 43 -13.86 23.48 17.70
N THR A 44 -14.06 22.33 17.08
CA THR A 44 -13.17 21.19 17.33
C THR A 44 -11.88 21.38 16.55
N VAL A 45 -10.75 20.99 17.16
CA VAL A 45 -9.43 21.04 16.50
C VAL A 45 -9.45 20.20 15.22
N GLU A 46 -10.12 19.05 15.28
CA GLU A 46 -10.29 18.11 14.19
C GLU A 46 -11.00 18.75 13.00
N GLU A 47 -12.07 19.48 13.22
CA GLU A 47 -12.79 20.19 12.15
C GLU A 47 -11.98 21.32 11.52
N VAL A 48 -11.31 22.11 12.36
CA VAL A 48 -10.44 23.19 11.86
C VAL A 48 -9.31 22.62 11.03
N ALA A 49 -8.66 21.54 11.49
CA ALA A 49 -7.57 20.90 10.79
C ALA A 49 -8.01 20.32 9.44
N SER A 50 -9.10 19.51 9.41
CA SER A 50 -9.57 18.90 8.16
C SER A 50 -10.07 19.94 7.16
N SER A 51 -10.86 20.90 7.62
CA SER A 51 -11.41 21.96 6.75
C SER A 51 -10.31 22.84 6.18
N THR A 52 -9.27 23.13 6.97
CA THR A 52 -8.10 23.89 6.50
C THR A 52 -7.29 23.08 5.49
N ALA A 53 -7.01 21.80 5.77
CA ALA A 53 -6.27 20.93 4.86
C ALA A 53 -6.99 20.79 3.52
N ILE A 54 -8.31 20.58 3.53
CA ILE A 54 -9.14 20.49 2.33
C ILE A 54 -9.12 21.84 1.57
N GLY A 55 -9.34 22.96 2.25
CA GLY A 55 -9.41 24.28 1.63
C GLY A 55 -8.06 24.74 1.04
N LEU A 56 -6.95 24.25 1.56
CA LEU A 56 -5.61 24.50 1.02
C LEU A 56 -5.21 23.51 -0.08
N GLU A 57 -5.97 22.43 -0.29
CA GLU A 57 -5.57 21.30 -1.11
C GLU A 57 -4.21 20.74 -0.64
N ALA A 58 -4.08 20.55 0.68
CA ALA A 58 -2.83 20.17 1.29
C ALA A 58 -2.35 18.80 0.78
N ASP A 59 -1.05 18.67 0.56
CA ASP A 59 -0.45 17.39 0.17
C ASP A 59 -0.55 16.36 1.29
N LYS A 60 -0.46 16.82 2.54
CA LYS A 60 -0.45 15.93 3.71
C LYS A 60 -1.12 16.60 4.92
N LEU A 61 -1.93 15.81 5.65
CA LEU A 61 -2.45 16.16 6.97
C LEU A 61 -1.82 15.24 8.02
N LEU A 62 -1.13 15.81 9.01
CA LEU A 62 -0.57 15.06 10.13
C LEU A 62 -1.46 15.22 11.36
N ILE A 63 -1.84 14.12 11.97
CA ILE A 63 -2.71 14.02 13.13
C ILE A 63 -1.90 13.40 14.27
N TYR A 64 -1.73 14.13 15.36
CA TYR A 64 -0.99 13.63 16.52
C TYR A 64 -1.91 12.84 17.46
N SER A 65 -1.46 11.64 17.85
CA SER A 65 -2.12 10.71 18.78
C SER A 65 -1.21 10.36 19.96
N SER A 66 -1.79 9.85 21.04
CA SER A 66 -1.03 9.18 22.10
C SER A 66 -0.51 7.82 21.70
N GLU A 67 -1.23 7.17 20.77
CA GLU A 67 -0.93 5.83 20.29
C GLU A 67 -0.02 5.87 19.07
N ALA A 68 0.64 4.76 18.77
CA ALA A 68 1.54 4.63 17.62
C ALA A 68 0.83 4.74 16.25
N GLY A 69 -0.45 4.97 16.23
CA GLY A 69 -1.33 5.05 15.06
C GLY A 69 -2.73 4.56 15.41
N ILE A 70 -3.48 4.10 14.42
CA ILE A 70 -4.76 3.40 14.61
C ILE A 70 -4.44 1.94 14.95
N LEU A 71 -4.96 1.43 16.06
CA LEU A 71 -4.69 0.09 16.52
C LEU A 71 -5.78 -0.90 16.06
N ASP A 72 -5.35 -2.09 15.70
CA ASP A 72 -6.23 -3.24 15.48
C ASP A 72 -6.71 -3.84 16.83
N ASP A 73 -7.49 -4.92 16.75
CA ASP A 73 -8.03 -5.57 17.94
C ASP A 73 -6.96 -6.34 18.77
N ALA A 74 -5.81 -6.61 18.19
CA ALA A 74 -4.64 -7.17 18.85
C ALA A 74 -3.73 -6.11 19.50
N GLY A 75 -4.05 -4.82 19.31
CA GLY A 75 -3.24 -3.68 19.80
C GLY A 75 -2.03 -3.35 18.95
N ALA A 76 -1.93 -3.91 17.73
CA ALA A 76 -0.88 -3.56 16.79
C ALA A 76 -1.31 -2.36 15.92
N ALA A 77 -0.37 -1.48 15.59
CA ALA A 77 -0.65 -0.34 14.73
C ALA A 77 -0.90 -0.81 13.28
N ILE A 78 -2.03 -0.40 12.73
CA ILE A 78 -2.36 -0.58 11.31
C ILE A 78 -1.51 0.40 10.51
N SER A 79 -0.65 -0.10 9.64
CA SER A 79 0.28 0.75 8.89
C SER A 79 -0.41 1.62 7.84
N GLN A 80 -1.52 1.12 7.25
CA GLN A 80 -2.21 1.79 6.15
C GLN A 80 -3.69 1.40 6.10
N LEU A 81 -4.53 2.36 5.76
CA LEU A 81 -5.95 2.19 5.47
C LEU A 81 -6.31 3.06 4.25
N ASN A 82 -7.09 2.51 3.32
CA ASN A 82 -7.79 3.36 2.37
C ASN A 82 -9.08 3.91 2.97
N ALA A 83 -9.71 4.88 2.29
CA ALA A 83 -10.90 5.56 2.79
C ALA A 83 -12.11 4.62 2.97
N GLU A 84 -12.21 3.52 2.20
CA GLU A 84 -13.27 2.53 2.33
C GLU A 84 -13.03 1.62 3.53
N GLU A 85 -11.81 1.08 3.67
CA GLU A 85 -11.40 0.27 4.82
C GLU A 85 -11.54 1.06 6.13
N ALA A 86 -11.12 2.32 6.12
CA ALA A 86 -11.28 3.22 7.27
C ALA A 86 -12.74 3.40 7.65
N GLN A 87 -13.66 3.56 6.69
CA GLN A 87 -15.09 3.68 6.98
C GLN A 87 -15.69 2.39 7.54
N LEU A 88 -15.30 1.23 7.02
CA LEU A 88 -15.74 -0.06 7.55
C LEU A 88 -15.29 -0.24 8.99
N LEU A 89 -14.04 0.06 9.29
CA LEU A 89 -13.48 -0.01 10.64
C LEU A 89 -14.18 0.96 11.61
N ILE A 90 -14.50 2.19 11.16
CA ILE A 90 -15.26 3.16 11.93
C ILE A 90 -16.65 2.62 12.24
N ALA A 91 -17.38 2.11 11.23
CA ALA A 91 -18.72 1.58 11.40
C ALA A 91 -18.77 0.39 12.36
N GLU A 92 -17.78 -0.51 12.30
CA GLU A 92 -17.65 -1.66 13.18
C GLU A 92 -17.39 -1.26 14.63
N LYS A 93 -16.39 -0.38 14.85
CA LYS A 93 -15.96 0.00 16.20
C LYS A 93 -16.93 0.96 16.91
N ILE A 94 -17.63 1.84 16.19
CA ILE A 94 -18.67 2.70 16.78
C ILE A 94 -19.79 1.86 17.42
N ASN A 95 -20.18 0.76 16.79
CA ASN A 95 -21.24 -0.11 17.30
C ASN A 95 -20.83 -0.87 18.58
N SER A 96 -19.54 -1.08 18.81
CA SER A 96 -19.02 -1.86 19.94
C SER A 96 -18.61 -1.01 21.14
N ASN A 97 -17.93 0.13 20.93
CA ASN A 97 -17.26 0.88 22.02
C ASN A 97 -17.61 2.37 22.06
N GLY A 98 -18.45 2.88 21.13
CA GLY A 98 -18.67 4.30 20.97
C GLY A 98 -17.49 5.04 20.30
N LEU A 99 -17.63 6.36 20.16
CA LEU A 99 -16.65 7.21 19.47
C LEU A 99 -15.49 7.55 20.41
N ASP A 100 -14.40 6.80 20.35
CA ASP A 100 -13.17 7.08 21.06
C ASP A 100 -12.23 8.05 20.29
N ARG A 101 -11.07 8.36 20.86
CA ARG A 101 -10.12 9.31 20.26
C ARG A 101 -9.49 8.76 18.98
N GLN A 102 -9.23 7.44 18.91
CA GLN A 102 -8.66 6.81 17.73
C GLN A 102 -9.64 6.87 16.55
N LEU A 103 -10.91 6.59 16.79
CA LEU A 103 -11.95 6.68 15.77
C LEU A 103 -12.16 8.11 15.27
N ARG A 104 -12.09 9.12 16.15
CA ARG A 104 -12.13 10.53 15.73
C ARG A 104 -10.94 10.88 14.82
N ASN A 105 -9.72 10.45 15.17
CA ASN A 105 -8.55 10.66 14.33
C ASN A 105 -8.71 9.98 12.96
N LEU A 106 -9.27 8.78 12.94
CA LEU A 106 -9.53 8.02 11.71
C LEU A 106 -10.61 8.71 10.86
N GLU A 107 -11.71 9.18 11.47
CA GLU A 107 -12.75 9.97 10.78
C GLU A 107 -12.18 11.25 10.18
N LEU A 108 -11.38 11.99 10.95
CA LEU A 108 -10.73 13.21 10.53
C LEU A 108 -9.84 12.99 9.30
N GLY A 109 -8.95 12.00 9.37
CA GLY A 109 -8.06 11.65 8.27
C GLY A 109 -8.82 11.19 7.03
N THR A 110 -9.84 10.36 7.21
CA THR A 110 -10.70 9.86 6.13
C THR A 110 -11.48 11.01 5.46
N LYS A 111 -12.07 11.92 6.26
CA LYS A 111 -12.76 13.11 5.75
C LYS A 111 -11.83 14.01 4.94
N ALA A 112 -10.62 14.22 5.42
CA ALA A 112 -9.63 15.04 4.72
C ALA A 112 -9.24 14.43 3.37
N CYS A 113 -8.95 13.12 3.32
CA CYS A 113 -8.61 12.44 2.07
C CYS A 113 -9.78 12.45 1.08
N LYS A 114 -11.01 12.21 1.52
CA LYS A 114 -12.21 12.35 0.65
C LYS A 114 -12.44 13.76 0.14
N GLY A 115 -12.00 14.76 0.91
CA GLY A 115 -12.05 16.18 0.54
C GLY A 115 -10.92 16.64 -0.39
N GLY A 116 -10.02 15.74 -0.82
CA GLY A 116 -8.96 16.03 -1.80
C GLY A 116 -7.55 16.14 -1.21
N VAL A 117 -7.37 15.98 0.10
CA VAL A 117 -6.03 15.83 0.69
C VAL A 117 -5.42 14.51 0.24
N LYS A 118 -4.22 14.52 -0.35
CA LYS A 118 -3.64 13.30 -0.94
C LYS A 118 -3.43 12.19 0.08
N ARG A 119 -3.01 12.56 1.30
CA ARG A 119 -2.76 11.61 2.39
C ARG A 119 -2.96 12.26 3.76
N SER A 120 -3.47 11.49 4.71
CA SER A 120 -3.51 11.84 6.12
C SER A 120 -2.73 10.81 6.91
N GLN A 121 -2.00 11.26 7.92
CA GLN A 121 -1.15 10.38 8.72
C GLN A 121 -1.44 10.58 10.20
N VAL A 122 -1.72 9.49 10.91
CA VAL A 122 -1.88 9.49 12.37
C VAL A 122 -0.57 9.01 12.98
N ILE A 123 0.15 9.89 13.68
CA ILE A 123 1.46 9.62 14.28
C ILE A 123 1.44 9.83 15.79
N SER A 124 2.36 9.16 16.50
CA SER A 124 2.47 9.33 17.95
C SER A 124 3.25 10.59 18.31
N TYR A 125 2.73 11.36 19.26
CA TYR A 125 3.53 12.42 19.91
C TYR A 125 4.43 11.87 21.03
N ALA A 126 4.20 10.64 21.47
CA ALA A 126 5.01 9.99 22.50
C ALA A 126 6.27 9.29 21.92
N GLU A 127 6.30 9.09 20.61
CA GLU A 127 7.44 8.49 19.90
C GLU A 127 8.41 9.59 19.44
N ASP A 128 9.64 9.54 19.96
CA ASP A 128 10.67 10.50 19.57
C ASP A 128 11.07 10.33 18.10
N GLY A 129 11.07 11.43 17.37
CA GLY A 129 11.41 11.44 15.95
C GLY A 129 10.29 10.98 14.99
N ALA A 130 9.08 10.63 15.47
CA ALA A 130 7.99 10.17 14.60
C ALA A 130 7.68 11.15 13.46
N LEU A 131 7.67 12.46 13.71
CA LEU A 131 7.49 13.48 12.69
C LEU A 131 8.60 13.45 11.63
N LEU A 132 9.85 13.33 12.04
CA LEU A 132 10.99 13.29 11.12
C LEU A 132 10.95 12.01 10.29
N THR A 133 10.63 10.88 10.91
CA THR A 133 10.43 9.60 10.22
C THR A 133 9.35 9.75 9.16
N GLU A 134 8.21 10.36 9.51
CA GLU A 134 7.11 10.56 8.55
C GLU A 134 7.46 11.51 7.40
N LEU A 135 8.23 12.56 7.65
CA LEU A 135 8.53 13.56 6.63
C LEU A 135 9.71 13.16 5.73
N PHE A 136 10.67 12.40 6.23
CA PHE A 136 11.94 12.15 5.55
C PHE A 136 12.20 10.69 5.19
N THR A 137 11.31 9.76 5.57
CA THR A 137 11.42 8.36 5.15
C THR A 137 10.23 7.96 4.27
N ARG A 138 10.45 6.98 3.41
CA ARG A 138 9.40 6.46 2.52
C ARG A 138 8.32 5.68 3.27
N ASP A 139 8.71 4.97 4.31
CA ASP A 139 7.78 4.14 5.09
C ASP A 139 6.94 4.94 6.07
N GLY A 140 7.40 6.12 6.45
CA GLY A 140 6.71 7.00 7.38
C GLY A 140 6.62 6.42 8.80
N ALA A 141 5.71 7.00 9.60
CA ALA A 141 5.39 6.56 10.95
C ALA A 141 3.87 6.48 11.16
N GLY A 142 3.41 5.60 12.04
CA GLY A 142 2.00 5.50 12.42
C GLY A 142 1.09 4.89 11.34
N THR A 143 -0.12 5.43 11.19
CA THR A 143 -1.13 4.96 10.23
C THR A 143 -1.33 5.93 9.09
N LEU A 144 -1.08 5.48 7.87
CA LEU A 144 -1.36 6.20 6.64
C LEU A 144 -2.83 6.01 6.23
N ILE A 145 -3.52 7.09 5.91
CA ILE A 145 -4.88 7.10 5.34
C ILE A 145 -4.83 7.77 3.98
N THR A 146 -5.36 7.09 2.95
CA THR A 146 -5.41 7.59 1.57
C THR A 146 -6.81 7.41 0.98
N GLN A 147 -7.10 8.12 -0.10
CA GLN A 147 -8.37 7.93 -0.80
C GLN A 147 -8.41 6.59 -1.54
N GLU A 148 -7.32 6.24 -2.20
CA GLU A 148 -7.13 4.97 -2.92
C GLU A 148 -6.04 4.14 -2.24
N ASN A 149 -5.92 2.88 -2.65
CA ASN A 149 -4.83 2.04 -2.18
C ASN A 149 -3.48 2.67 -2.55
N TYR A 150 -2.67 2.93 -1.55
CA TYR A 150 -1.32 3.48 -1.70
C TYR A 150 -0.38 2.51 -2.45
N GLU A 151 -0.68 1.23 -2.35
CA GLU A 151 -0.05 0.16 -3.11
C GLU A 151 -1.05 -0.35 -4.15
N GLN A 152 -0.69 -0.22 -5.42
CA GLN A 152 -1.51 -0.70 -6.52
C GLN A 152 -0.94 -2.01 -7.06
N ILE A 153 -1.77 -3.07 -7.03
CA ILE A 153 -1.45 -4.32 -7.71
C ILE A 153 -2.08 -4.27 -9.09
N ARG A 154 -1.25 -4.28 -10.13
CA ARG A 154 -1.69 -4.16 -11.52
C ARG A 154 -0.84 -4.99 -12.48
N HIS A 155 -1.33 -5.16 -13.69
CA HIS A 155 -0.48 -5.66 -14.78
C HIS A 155 0.61 -4.63 -15.10
N ALA A 156 1.81 -5.14 -15.41
CA ALA A 156 2.89 -4.30 -15.86
C ALA A 156 2.65 -3.77 -17.28
N ASN A 157 3.24 -2.64 -17.58
CA ASN A 157 3.24 -2.01 -18.90
C ASN A 157 4.67 -1.66 -19.33
N SER A 158 4.84 -1.11 -20.53
CA SER A 158 6.15 -0.77 -21.09
C SER A 158 7.00 0.17 -20.22
N ASP A 159 6.36 1.04 -19.46
CA ASP A 159 7.05 2.04 -18.63
C ASP A 159 7.68 1.40 -17.37
N ASP A 160 7.22 0.20 -17.00
CA ASP A 160 7.71 -0.53 -15.81
C ASP A 160 8.99 -1.36 -16.08
N VAL A 161 9.40 -1.49 -17.34
CA VAL A 161 10.51 -2.39 -17.74
C VAL A 161 11.78 -2.06 -16.97
N ASP A 162 12.18 -0.80 -16.89
CA ASP A 162 13.39 -0.39 -16.19
C ASP A 162 13.31 -0.69 -14.69
N SER A 163 12.19 -0.36 -14.06
CA SER A 163 11.97 -0.62 -12.63
C SER A 163 11.95 -2.11 -12.30
N ILE A 164 11.37 -2.94 -13.18
CA ILE A 164 11.40 -4.40 -13.01
C ILE A 164 12.83 -4.92 -13.15
N LEU A 165 13.59 -4.46 -14.15
CA LEU A 165 15.00 -4.83 -14.33
C LEU A 165 15.83 -4.49 -13.10
N GLU A 166 15.69 -3.28 -12.57
CA GLU A 166 16.37 -2.85 -11.34
C GLU A 166 16.03 -3.77 -10.16
N LEU A 167 14.77 -4.18 -10.03
CA LEU A 167 14.29 -5.05 -8.95
C LEU A 167 14.85 -6.48 -9.06
N ILE A 168 14.92 -7.05 -10.28
CA ILE A 168 15.32 -8.45 -10.47
C ILE A 168 16.84 -8.63 -10.63
N GLN A 169 17.56 -7.63 -11.12
CA GLN A 169 19.00 -7.71 -11.43
C GLN A 169 19.87 -8.21 -10.25
N PRO A 170 19.66 -7.77 -8.98
CA PRO A 170 20.40 -8.32 -7.85
C PRO A 170 20.17 -9.82 -7.67
N LEU A 171 18.92 -10.30 -7.87
CA LEU A 171 18.55 -11.71 -7.73
C LEU A 171 19.10 -12.56 -8.89
N GLU A 172 19.25 -11.99 -10.07
CA GLU A 172 19.90 -12.63 -11.21
C GLU A 172 21.40 -12.80 -10.94
N LYS A 173 22.08 -11.78 -10.44
CA LYS A 173 23.51 -11.84 -10.05
C LYS A 173 23.77 -12.89 -8.98
N GLU A 174 22.83 -13.07 -8.06
CA GLU A 174 22.89 -14.11 -7.02
C GLU A 174 22.51 -15.52 -7.53
N GLY A 175 22.09 -15.67 -8.80
CA GLY A 175 21.64 -16.93 -9.36
C GLY A 175 20.27 -17.42 -8.86
N VAL A 176 19.50 -16.53 -8.19
CA VAL A 176 18.12 -16.84 -7.74
C VAL A 176 17.17 -16.83 -8.90
N LEU A 177 17.24 -15.82 -9.76
CA LEU A 177 16.47 -15.70 -10.98
C LEU A 177 17.32 -16.00 -12.22
N LEU A 178 16.67 -16.37 -13.30
CA LEU A 178 17.32 -16.47 -14.63
C LEU A 178 17.49 -15.06 -15.20
N PRO A 179 18.67 -14.75 -15.80
CA PRO A 179 18.89 -13.47 -16.46
C PRO A 179 17.87 -13.23 -17.58
N ARG A 180 17.33 -12.00 -17.62
CA ARG A 180 16.42 -11.52 -18.66
C ARG A 180 17.01 -10.31 -19.35
N SER A 181 17.06 -10.35 -20.69
CA SER A 181 17.37 -9.14 -21.43
C SER A 181 16.21 -8.15 -21.40
N ARG A 182 16.51 -6.88 -21.61
CA ARG A 182 15.49 -5.83 -21.76
C ARG A 182 14.48 -6.19 -22.84
N GLU A 183 14.96 -6.59 -24.00
CA GLU A 183 14.12 -6.99 -25.15
C GLU A 183 13.15 -8.14 -24.81
N LEU A 184 13.63 -9.15 -24.08
CA LEU A 184 12.77 -10.25 -23.63
C LEU A 184 11.69 -9.73 -22.68
N LEU A 185 12.05 -8.87 -21.72
CA LEU A 185 11.11 -8.33 -20.76
C LEU A 185 10.06 -7.42 -21.44
N GLU A 186 10.45 -6.61 -22.40
CA GLU A 186 9.53 -5.78 -23.20
C GLU A 186 8.52 -6.65 -23.97
N ASN A 187 8.95 -7.75 -24.55
CA ASN A 187 8.07 -8.69 -25.25
C ASN A 187 7.10 -9.42 -24.31
N GLU A 188 7.54 -9.73 -23.10
CA GLU A 188 6.79 -10.51 -22.11
C GLU A 188 6.10 -9.66 -21.03
N ILE A 189 6.15 -8.34 -21.13
CA ILE A 189 5.72 -7.42 -20.08
C ILE A 189 4.28 -7.65 -19.59
N ARG A 190 3.39 -8.09 -20.48
CA ARG A 190 1.98 -8.39 -20.16
C ARG A 190 1.80 -9.60 -19.26
N GLN A 191 2.82 -10.48 -19.15
CA GLN A 191 2.80 -11.61 -18.23
C GLN A 191 3.11 -11.20 -16.79
N PHE A 192 3.64 -9.99 -16.59
CA PHE A 192 4.05 -9.49 -15.29
C PHE A 192 2.89 -8.82 -14.56
N THR A 193 2.79 -9.14 -13.28
CA THR A 193 2.00 -8.43 -12.28
C THR A 193 2.98 -7.71 -11.35
N VAL A 194 2.70 -6.46 -11.05
CA VAL A 194 3.56 -5.59 -10.22
C VAL A 194 2.76 -5.02 -9.05
N ILE A 195 3.48 -4.72 -7.97
CA ILE A 195 3.00 -3.83 -6.91
C ILE A 195 3.76 -2.53 -7.07
N GLU A 196 3.01 -1.48 -7.35
CA GLU A 196 3.52 -0.12 -7.43
C GLU A 196 3.22 0.64 -6.15
N ARG A 197 4.18 1.41 -5.68
CA ARG A 197 4.06 2.33 -4.57
C ARG A 197 4.79 3.63 -4.90
N GLU A 198 4.05 4.74 -5.00
CA GLU A 198 4.61 6.07 -5.35
C GLU A 198 5.51 6.06 -6.60
N GLY A 199 5.07 5.42 -7.66
CA GLY A 199 5.83 5.33 -8.91
C GLY A 199 7.00 4.35 -8.88
N MET A 200 7.23 3.61 -7.79
CA MET A 200 8.27 2.59 -7.69
C MET A 200 7.66 1.19 -7.68
N ILE A 201 8.21 0.30 -8.48
CA ILE A 201 7.85 -1.12 -8.44
C ILE A 201 8.57 -1.76 -7.25
N ILE A 202 7.78 -2.19 -6.24
CA ILE A 202 8.29 -2.79 -5.01
C ILE A 202 8.21 -4.31 -4.99
N ALA A 203 7.39 -4.90 -5.86
CA ALA A 203 7.34 -6.34 -6.09
C ALA A 203 6.87 -6.65 -7.50
N CYS A 204 7.28 -7.78 -8.03
CA CYS A 204 6.80 -8.30 -9.30
C CYS A 204 6.70 -9.84 -9.28
N GLY A 205 5.94 -10.39 -10.23
CA GLY A 205 5.86 -11.80 -10.54
C GLY A 205 5.26 -11.98 -11.91
N ALA A 206 5.61 -13.06 -12.60
CA ALA A 206 5.12 -13.36 -13.93
C ALA A 206 4.34 -14.69 -13.99
N LEU A 207 3.30 -14.72 -14.80
CA LEU A 207 2.48 -15.89 -15.10
C LEU A 207 2.62 -16.25 -16.57
N TYR A 208 3.11 -17.44 -16.86
CA TYR A 208 3.22 -17.98 -18.21
C TYR A 208 2.27 -19.17 -18.39
N PRO A 209 1.07 -18.96 -18.97
CA PRO A 209 0.16 -20.06 -19.29
C PRO A 209 0.81 -21.09 -20.23
N GLN A 210 0.51 -22.37 -20.03
CA GLN A 210 0.96 -23.49 -20.84
C GLN A 210 -0.22 -24.16 -21.55
N GLU A 211 0.06 -24.98 -22.55
CA GLU A 211 -0.96 -25.65 -23.38
C GLU A 211 -1.77 -26.71 -22.61
N ASP A 212 -1.22 -27.24 -21.52
CA ASP A 212 -1.85 -28.26 -20.65
C ASP A 212 -2.71 -27.69 -19.52
N ASN A 213 -3.16 -26.43 -19.63
CA ASN A 213 -3.89 -25.68 -18.62
C ASN A 213 -3.10 -25.48 -17.31
N SER A 214 -1.80 -25.67 -17.32
CA SER A 214 -0.95 -25.25 -16.21
C SER A 214 -0.38 -23.84 -16.45
N GLY A 215 0.13 -23.22 -15.39
CA GLY A 215 0.82 -21.93 -15.48
C GLY A 215 2.15 -21.95 -14.77
N GLU A 216 3.20 -21.43 -15.40
CA GLU A 216 4.47 -21.20 -14.70
C GLU A 216 4.41 -19.89 -13.93
N LEU A 217 4.60 -19.97 -12.62
CA LEU A 217 4.89 -18.83 -11.78
C LEU A 217 6.39 -18.56 -11.80
N ALA A 218 6.79 -17.45 -12.36
CA ALA A 218 8.19 -17.09 -12.51
C ALA A 218 8.49 -15.68 -12.00
N CYS A 219 9.77 -15.37 -11.85
CA CYS A 219 10.26 -14.02 -11.57
C CYS A 219 9.62 -13.33 -10.37
N VAL A 220 9.28 -14.08 -9.31
CA VAL A 220 8.78 -13.49 -8.08
C VAL A 220 9.93 -12.78 -7.36
N ALA A 221 9.83 -11.46 -7.28
CA ALA A 221 10.81 -10.59 -6.64
C ALA A 221 10.13 -9.56 -5.77
N THR A 222 10.79 -9.21 -4.66
CA THR A 222 10.35 -8.15 -3.74
C THR A 222 11.55 -7.31 -3.36
N HIS A 223 11.38 -6.00 -3.40
CA HIS A 223 12.41 -5.05 -3.00
C HIS A 223 12.88 -5.34 -1.57
N PRO A 224 14.20 -5.30 -1.28
CA PRO A 224 14.76 -5.68 0.02
C PRO A 224 14.07 -5.03 1.22
N ASP A 225 13.75 -3.74 1.14
CA ASP A 225 13.13 -2.96 2.21
C ASP A 225 11.67 -3.37 2.49
N TYR A 226 11.04 -4.09 1.55
CA TYR A 226 9.64 -4.52 1.64
C TYR A 226 9.44 -6.01 1.87
N ARG A 227 10.51 -6.80 2.02
CA ARG A 227 10.44 -8.27 2.19
C ARG A 227 9.64 -8.72 3.42
N LYS A 228 9.58 -7.91 4.47
CA LYS A 228 8.82 -8.22 5.71
C LYS A 228 7.34 -7.81 5.65
N LYS A 229 6.90 -7.18 4.57
CA LYS A 229 5.54 -6.61 4.43
C LYS A 229 4.59 -7.49 3.58
N ASN A 230 4.85 -8.78 3.49
CA ASN A 230 4.02 -9.76 2.75
C ASN A 230 3.79 -9.48 1.25
N MET A 231 4.58 -8.59 0.62
CA MET A 231 4.42 -8.23 -0.80
C MET A 231 4.47 -9.43 -1.74
N GLY A 232 5.36 -10.40 -1.45
CA GLY A 232 5.44 -11.65 -2.21
C GLY A 232 4.15 -12.47 -2.13
N GLN A 233 3.48 -12.46 -0.98
CA GLN A 233 2.18 -13.10 -0.79
C GLN A 233 1.11 -12.42 -1.64
N SER A 234 1.04 -11.10 -1.61
CA SER A 234 0.06 -10.32 -2.39
C SER A 234 0.23 -10.52 -3.90
N ILE A 235 1.48 -10.59 -4.39
CA ILE A 235 1.76 -10.93 -5.79
C ILE A 235 1.28 -12.35 -6.14
N LEU A 236 1.58 -13.33 -5.29
CA LEU A 236 1.14 -14.71 -5.50
C LEU A 236 -0.37 -14.82 -5.56
N GLU A 237 -1.08 -14.25 -4.61
CA GLU A 237 -2.55 -14.26 -4.57
C GLU A 237 -3.18 -13.60 -5.80
N GLN A 238 -2.59 -12.50 -6.28
CA GLN A 238 -3.07 -11.86 -7.51
C GLN A 238 -2.80 -12.73 -8.74
N ILE A 239 -1.65 -13.38 -8.81
CA ILE A 239 -1.32 -14.30 -9.91
C ILE A 239 -2.23 -15.53 -9.87
N GLU A 240 -2.54 -16.09 -8.71
CA GLU A 240 -3.53 -17.17 -8.56
C GLU A 240 -4.92 -16.76 -9.06
N LYS A 241 -5.36 -15.55 -8.72
CA LYS A 241 -6.62 -14.98 -9.26
C LYS A 241 -6.60 -14.85 -10.78
N ASN A 242 -5.47 -14.36 -11.32
CA ASN A 242 -5.31 -14.20 -12.76
C ASN A 242 -5.29 -15.57 -13.46
N ALA A 243 -4.60 -16.56 -12.90
CA ALA A 243 -4.54 -17.94 -13.41
C ALA A 243 -5.94 -18.59 -13.44
N LYS A 244 -6.71 -18.47 -12.36
CA LYS A 244 -8.12 -18.94 -12.32
C LYS A 244 -8.99 -18.28 -13.38
N LYS A 245 -8.85 -16.94 -13.55
CA LYS A 245 -9.59 -16.22 -14.61
C LYS A 245 -9.20 -16.66 -16.02
N ALA A 246 -7.94 -17.08 -16.20
CA ALA A 246 -7.45 -17.63 -17.47
C ALA A 246 -7.83 -19.10 -17.70
N GLY A 247 -8.52 -19.76 -16.74
CA GLY A 247 -8.94 -21.15 -16.85
C GLY A 247 -7.82 -22.15 -16.61
N LEU A 248 -6.78 -21.77 -15.88
CA LEU A 248 -5.69 -22.68 -15.52
C LEU A 248 -6.08 -23.52 -14.30
N ASP A 249 -5.70 -24.81 -14.32
CA ASP A 249 -6.02 -25.79 -13.27
C ASP A 249 -4.93 -25.86 -12.19
N SER A 250 -3.70 -25.47 -12.53
CA SER A 250 -2.56 -25.54 -11.62
C SER A 250 -1.48 -24.50 -11.92
N LEU A 251 -0.67 -24.21 -10.90
CA LEU A 251 0.57 -23.44 -11.03
C LEU A 251 1.77 -24.32 -10.71
N PHE A 252 2.86 -24.15 -11.44
CA PHE A 252 4.14 -24.69 -11.07
C PHE A 252 5.22 -23.61 -10.97
N VAL A 253 6.25 -23.89 -10.17
CA VAL A 253 7.39 -22.99 -9.97
C VAL A 253 8.68 -23.78 -9.95
N LEU A 254 9.72 -23.19 -10.52
CA LEU A 254 11.09 -23.71 -10.55
C LEU A 254 11.96 -22.83 -9.64
N THR A 255 12.37 -23.33 -8.47
CA THR A 255 13.13 -22.54 -7.48
C THR A 255 14.42 -23.23 -7.04
N THR A 256 15.46 -22.44 -6.76
CA THR A 256 16.74 -22.92 -6.21
C THR A 256 16.90 -22.58 -4.72
N LYS A 257 16.30 -21.48 -4.24
CA LYS A 257 16.60 -20.93 -2.91
C LYS A 257 15.44 -20.85 -1.93
N THR A 258 14.19 -20.87 -2.36
CA THR A 258 13.02 -20.57 -1.51
C THR A 258 11.97 -21.68 -1.44
N PRO A 259 12.34 -22.96 -1.29
CA PRO A 259 11.37 -24.07 -1.31
C PRO A 259 10.33 -23.93 -0.18
N HIS A 260 10.75 -23.59 1.05
CA HIS A 260 9.86 -23.49 2.20
C HIS A 260 8.82 -22.41 2.04
N TRP A 261 9.17 -21.27 1.44
CA TRP A 261 8.23 -20.17 1.18
C TRP A 261 7.06 -20.61 0.29
N PHE A 262 7.32 -21.44 -0.71
CA PHE A 262 6.27 -21.99 -1.60
C PHE A 262 5.45 -23.09 -0.90
N MET A 263 6.10 -23.96 -0.11
CA MET A 263 5.40 -25.01 0.64
C MET A 263 4.41 -24.40 1.67
N GLU A 264 4.80 -23.36 2.38
CA GLU A 264 3.91 -22.63 3.31
C GLU A 264 2.68 -22.03 2.62
N ARG A 265 2.72 -21.88 1.28
CA ARG A 265 1.65 -21.33 0.44
C ARG A 265 0.91 -22.37 -0.37
N GLY A 266 1.02 -23.64 0.03
CA GLY A 266 0.26 -24.73 -0.50
C GLY A 266 0.82 -25.37 -1.78
N PHE A 267 2.08 -25.05 -2.14
CA PHE A 267 2.78 -25.76 -3.20
C PHE A 267 3.37 -27.06 -2.66
N ALA A 268 3.14 -28.16 -3.35
CA ALA A 268 3.73 -29.47 -3.06
C ALA A 268 4.97 -29.69 -3.93
N GLN A 269 6.00 -30.28 -3.36
CA GLN A 269 7.18 -30.66 -4.13
C GLN A 269 6.81 -31.75 -5.14
N SER A 270 7.30 -31.62 -6.36
CA SER A 270 7.07 -32.55 -7.46
C SER A 270 8.35 -32.82 -8.24
N ASP A 271 8.25 -33.55 -9.30
CA ASP A 271 9.36 -33.94 -10.19
C ASP A 271 9.14 -33.47 -11.64
N LEU A 272 10.10 -33.81 -12.52
CA LEU A 272 10.04 -33.42 -13.93
C LEU A 272 8.82 -33.96 -14.67
N SER A 273 8.19 -35.05 -14.19
CA SER A 273 7.00 -35.63 -14.87
C SER A 273 5.79 -34.70 -14.81
N SER A 274 5.73 -33.83 -13.79
CA SER A 274 4.65 -32.85 -13.60
C SER A 274 4.78 -31.59 -14.45
N LEU A 275 5.88 -31.39 -15.16
CA LEU A 275 6.06 -30.24 -16.06
C LEU A 275 5.46 -30.50 -17.44
N PRO A 276 4.98 -29.43 -18.12
CA PRO A 276 4.64 -29.51 -19.55
C PRO A 276 5.83 -29.96 -20.38
N GLU A 277 5.57 -30.65 -21.47
CA GLU A 277 6.65 -31.20 -22.37
C GLU A 277 7.60 -30.11 -22.89
N THR A 278 7.06 -28.92 -23.17
CA THR A 278 7.83 -27.74 -23.58
C THR A 278 8.84 -27.31 -22.50
N LYS A 279 8.46 -27.42 -21.25
CA LYS A 279 9.32 -27.05 -20.12
C LYS A 279 10.29 -28.14 -19.70
N LYS A 280 9.92 -29.43 -19.88
CA LYS A 280 10.83 -30.57 -19.68
C LYS A 280 12.04 -30.47 -20.59
N SER A 281 11.83 -30.17 -21.88
CA SER A 281 12.90 -30.02 -22.86
C SER A 281 13.86 -28.86 -22.57
N LEU A 282 13.41 -27.84 -21.89
CA LEU A 282 14.18 -26.63 -21.51
C LEU A 282 14.75 -26.69 -20.10
N TYR A 283 14.53 -27.79 -19.38
CA TYR A 283 14.99 -27.90 -17.99
C TYR A 283 16.51 -27.85 -17.87
N ASN A 284 17.03 -26.93 -17.09
CA ASN A 284 18.45 -26.78 -16.87
C ASN A 284 18.94 -27.66 -15.71
N TYR A 285 19.50 -28.81 -16.03
CA TYR A 285 20.03 -29.80 -15.09
C TYR A 285 21.21 -29.25 -14.25
N GLN A 286 22.01 -28.31 -14.77
CA GLN A 286 23.11 -27.71 -14.04
C GLN A 286 22.61 -26.79 -12.91
N ARG A 287 21.52 -26.10 -13.15
CA ARG A 287 20.88 -25.25 -12.16
C ARG A 287 20.17 -26.08 -11.09
N ASN A 288 19.69 -27.27 -11.42
CA ASN A 288 18.99 -28.20 -10.52
C ASN A 288 17.89 -27.56 -9.69
N SER A 289 17.02 -26.80 -10.35
CA SER A 289 15.87 -26.15 -9.69
C SER A 289 14.90 -27.20 -9.18
N LYS A 290 14.43 -27.03 -7.94
CA LYS A 290 13.34 -27.85 -7.40
C LYS A 290 12.02 -27.42 -8.01
N ILE A 291 11.15 -28.40 -8.27
CA ILE A 291 9.84 -28.20 -8.87
C ILE A 291 8.79 -28.28 -7.78
N PHE A 292 7.87 -27.32 -7.77
CA PHE A 292 6.73 -27.30 -6.88
C PHE A 292 5.47 -27.02 -7.69
N VAL A 293 4.36 -27.68 -7.34
CA VAL A 293 3.07 -27.57 -8.02
C VAL A 293 1.98 -27.25 -6.99
N LYS A 294 1.02 -26.43 -7.39
CA LYS A 294 -0.17 -26.09 -6.63
C LYS A 294 -1.39 -26.18 -7.52
N SER A 295 -2.42 -26.95 -7.12
CA SER A 295 -3.75 -26.89 -7.73
C SER A 295 -4.45 -25.59 -7.34
N LEU A 296 -5.22 -25.01 -8.27
CA LEU A 296 -5.86 -23.70 -8.13
C LEU A 296 -7.32 -23.80 -7.64
#